data_4b46a72eb235e8e59ff89e4bfc58a7b5
#
_entry.id   4b46a72eb235e8e59ff89e4bfc58a7b5
#
_cell.length_a   1.000
_cell.length_b   1.000
_cell.length_c   1.000
_cell.angle_alpha   90.00
_cell.angle_beta   90.00
_cell.angle_gamma   90.00
#
_symmetry.space_group_name_H-M   'P 1'
#
loop_
_entity.id
_entity.type
_entity.pdbx_description
1 polymer ?
#
loop_
_entity_poly.entity_id
_entity_poly.type
_entity_poly.pdbx_seq_one_letter_code
_entity_poly.pdbx_strand_id
1 'polypeptide(L)'
;MHRPLPQAANRMGKPQGREDVARIPKVLHEHIDTAFPANVTLVGTVLPNGFAQVSPRGSTMVYDDEHLALWERGTGSTNENLKDGSKVTVFLRKPQLRELGLLPSGGIARFYGTAKIHKSGPVYDEIWRRLIEPEKGRDPDKKGFGVLIKVERAEDLGGKPLTLE
;
A
#
# COMPACT_ATOMS: atom_id res chain seq x y z
N MET A 1 62.12 18.16 -19.01
CA MET A 1 61.69 17.06 -18.15
C MET A 1 60.20 17.18 -17.89
N HIS A 2 59.38 16.43 -18.63
CA HIS A 2 57.93 16.43 -18.47
C HIS A 2 57.57 15.22 -17.60
N ARG A 3 56.89 15.48 -16.51
CA ARG A 3 56.35 14.45 -15.58
C ARG A 3 54.94 14.12 -16.03
N PRO A 4 54.59 12.87 -16.33
CA PRO A 4 53.21 12.53 -16.68
C PRO A 4 52.34 12.52 -15.44
N LEU A 5 51.08 13.01 -15.57
CA LEU A 5 50.04 13.00 -14.58
C LEU A 5 49.51 11.57 -14.37
N PRO A 6 49.11 11.17 -13.15
CA PRO A 6 48.55 9.86 -12.92
C PRO A 6 47.14 9.73 -13.51
N GLN A 7 46.94 8.62 -14.22
CA GLN A 7 45.64 8.22 -14.77
C GLN A 7 44.64 8.01 -13.64
N ALA A 8 43.47 8.59 -13.79
CA ALA A 8 42.34 8.39 -12.91
C ALA A 8 41.90 6.92 -12.92
N ALA A 9 41.90 6.30 -11.75
CA ALA A 9 41.41 4.95 -11.56
C ALA A 9 39.91 4.89 -11.90
N ASN A 10 39.59 4.00 -12.83
CA ASN A 10 38.25 3.62 -13.24
C ASN A 10 37.50 3.09 -12.01
N ARG A 11 36.59 3.89 -11.46
CA ARG A 11 35.67 3.42 -10.43
C ARG A 11 34.70 2.44 -11.09
N MET A 12 34.97 1.16 -10.96
CA MET A 12 34.00 0.12 -11.24
C MET A 12 32.71 0.44 -10.49
N GLY A 13 31.65 0.65 -11.25
CA GLY A 13 30.30 0.80 -10.70
C GLY A 13 29.98 -0.40 -9.82
N LYS A 14 29.47 -0.12 -8.63
CA LYS A 14 28.87 -1.15 -7.79
C LYS A 14 27.86 -1.93 -8.62
N PRO A 15 27.77 -3.26 -8.51
CA PRO A 15 26.71 -4.00 -9.14
C PRO A 15 25.38 -3.41 -8.66
N GLN A 16 24.50 -3.08 -9.61
CA GLN A 16 23.12 -2.70 -9.30
C GLN A 16 22.53 -3.85 -8.51
N GLY A 17 22.39 -3.64 -7.19
CA GLY A 17 21.67 -4.55 -6.33
C GLY A 17 20.27 -4.75 -6.90
N ARG A 18 19.74 -5.96 -6.82
CA ARG A 18 18.32 -6.24 -6.97
C ARG A 18 17.58 -5.11 -6.29
N GLU A 19 16.69 -4.40 -7.03
CA GLU A 19 15.72 -3.52 -6.41
C GLU A 19 15.03 -4.35 -5.34
N ASP A 20 15.24 -3.99 -4.07
CA ASP A 20 14.57 -4.66 -2.97
C ASP A 20 13.07 -4.40 -3.20
N VAL A 21 12.37 -5.43 -3.63
CA VAL A 21 10.92 -5.37 -3.83
C VAL A 21 10.32 -5.05 -2.48
N ALA A 22 9.61 -3.93 -2.39
CA ALA A 22 8.94 -3.55 -1.15
C ALA A 22 7.93 -4.64 -0.79
N ARG A 23 8.02 -5.15 0.43
CA ARG A 23 7.14 -6.18 0.96
C ARG A 23 6.37 -5.65 2.14
N ILE A 24 5.18 -6.19 2.30
CA ILE A 24 4.37 -5.97 3.49
C ILE A 24 4.87 -6.95 4.55
N PRO A 25 5.46 -6.46 5.67
CA PRO A 25 5.97 -7.35 6.69
C PRO A 25 4.90 -8.32 7.20
N LYS A 26 5.21 -9.61 7.25
CA LYS A 26 4.24 -10.66 7.64
C LYS A 26 3.64 -10.43 9.02
N VAL A 27 4.41 -9.88 9.95
CA VAL A 27 3.93 -9.52 11.29
C VAL A 27 2.82 -8.47 11.28
N LEU A 28 2.67 -7.70 10.19
CA LEU A 28 1.61 -6.69 10.05
C LEU A 28 0.36 -7.21 9.33
N HIS A 29 0.40 -8.38 8.68
CA HIS A 29 -0.71 -8.88 7.87
C HIS A 29 -2.02 -8.94 8.65
N GLU A 30 -2.04 -9.66 9.77
CA GLU A 30 -3.24 -9.77 10.61
C GLU A 30 -3.69 -8.41 11.17
N HIS A 31 -2.74 -7.54 11.49
CA HIS A 31 -3.06 -6.22 12.02
C HIS A 31 -3.70 -5.30 10.99
N ILE A 32 -3.36 -5.45 9.72
CA ILE A 32 -4.00 -4.74 8.61
C ILE A 32 -5.39 -5.33 8.36
N ASP A 33 -5.50 -6.66 8.25
CA ASP A 33 -6.75 -7.35 7.97
C ASP A 33 -7.81 -7.17 9.06
N THR A 34 -7.37 -6.94 10.29
CA THR A 34 -8.25 -6.70 11.46
C THR A 34 -8.31 -5.23 11.89
N ALA A 35 -7.90 -4.31 11.05
CA ALA A 35 -7.91 -2.87 11.37
C ALA A 35 -9.33 -2.32 11.56
N PHE A 36 -10.30 -2.80 10.79
CA PHE A 36 -11.71 -2.46 10.96
C PHE A 36 -12.29 -3.13 12.23
N PRO A 37 -13.17 -2.46 13.00
CA PRO A 37 -13.65 -1.09 12.82
C PRO A 37 -12.83 -0.03 13.56
N ALA A 38 -11.99 -0.42 14.52
CA ALA A 38 -11.38 0.52 15.47
C ALA A 38 -10.25 1.37 14.87
N ASN A 39 -9.53 0.82 13.90
CA ASN A 39 -8.33 1.42 13.30
C ASN A 39 -8.39 1.38 11.76
N VAL A 40 -9.51 1.81 11.20
CA VAL A 40 -9.74 1.80 9.74
C VAL A 40 -8.61 2.51 9.02
N THR A 41 -8.06 1.88 7.99
CA THR A 41 -7.03 2.48 7.15
C THR A 41 -7.57 3.70 6.41
N LEU A 42 -6.71 4.68 6.19
CA LEU A 42 -6.99 5.80 5.29
C LEU A 42 -6.30 5.56 3.95
N VAL A 43 -7.01 5.83 2.88
CA VAL A 43 -6.47 5.71 1.52
C VAL A 43 -6.43 7.08 0.88
N GLY A 44 -5.23 7.49 0.47
CA GLY A 44 -4.96 8.73 -0.24
C GLY A 44 -4.83 8.49 -1.74
N THR A 45 -5.51 9.30 -2.53
CA THR A 45 -5.39 9.37 -3.99
C THR A 45 -5.15 10.81 -4.42
N VAL A 46 -4.70 11.02 -5.65
CA VAL A 46 -4.49 12.36 -6.20
C VAL A 46 -5.62 12.68 -7.17
N LEU A 47 -6.32 13.79 -6.90
CA LEU A 47 -7.36 14.30 -7.79
C LEU A 47 -6.76 14.95 -9.04
N PRO A 48 -7.53 15.11 -10.14
CA PRO A 48 -7.06 15.78 -11.35
C PRO A 48 -6.59 17.22 -11.12
N ASN A 49 -7.12 17.90 -10.09
CA ASN A 49 -6.70 19.25 -9.71
C ASN A 49 -5.45 19.29 -8.81
N GLY A 50 -4.81 18.13 -8.55
CA GLY A 50 -3.60 18.01 -7.76
C GLY A 50 -3.80 17.90 -6.25
N PHE A 51 -5.02 18.02 -5.74
CA PHE A 51 -5.29 17.79 -4.32
C PHE A 51 -5.23 16.31 -3.96
N ALA A 52 -4.71 16.01 -2.78
CA ALA A 52 -4.85 14.68 -2.19
C ALA A 52 -6.27 14.49 -1.65
N GLN A 53 -6.93 13.41 -2.06
CA GLN A 53 -8.17 12.97 -1.44
C GLN A 53 -7.87 11.83 -0.48
N VAL A 54 -8.33 11.94 0.76
CA VAL A 54 -8.12 10.95 1.81
C VAL A 54 -9.48 10.43 2.28
N SER A 55 -9.63 9.11 2.27
CA SER A 55 -10.90 8.46 2.66
C SER A 55 -10.63 7.22 3.51
N PRO A 56 -11.48 6.94 4.53
CA PRO A 56 -11.40 5.69 5.25
C PRO A 56 -11.84 4.52 4.36
N ARG A 57 -11.16 3.38 4.50
CA ARG A 57 -11.43 2.14 3.78
C ARG A 57 -11.45 0.95 4.72
N GLY A 58 -12.65 0.53 5.13
CA GLY A 58 -12.85 -0.66 5.97
C GLY A 58 -12.55 -1.97 5.26
N SER A 59 -12.51 -1.95 3.93
CA SER A 59 -12.27 -3.12 3.08
C SER A 59 -10.80 -3.43 2.82
N THR A 60 -9.87 -2.63 3.33
CA THR A 60 -8.44 -2.85 3.10
C THR A 60 -7.99 -4.20 3.67
N MET A 61 -7.27 -4.95 2.87
CA MET A 61 -6.71 -6.26 3.24
C MET A 61 -5.32 -6.46 2.64
N VAL A 62 -4.54 -7.34 3.24
CA VAL A 62 -3.31 -7.84 2.63
C VAL A 62 -3.70 -8.92 1.61
N TYR A 63 -3.39 -8.68 0.34
CA TYR A 63 -3.67 -9.67 -0.71
C TYR A 63 -2.60 -10.76 -0.75
N ASP A 64 -1.35 -10.33 -0.78
CA ASP A 64 -0.14 -11.15 -0.65
C ASP A 64 1.02 -10.30 -0.08
N ASP A 65 2.24 -10.85 -0.07
CA ASP A 65 3.42 -10.18 0.51
C ASP A 65 3.79 -8.85 -0.18
N GLU A 66 3.30 -8.61 -1.40
CA GLU A 66 3.63 -7.43 -2.21
C GLU A 66 2.42 -6.54 -2.51
N HIS A 67 1.20 -6.99 -2.21
CA HIS A 67 -0.02 -6.30 -2.59
C HIS A 67 -0.97 -6.11 -1.42
N LEU A 68 -1.48 -4.88 -1.31
CA LEU A 68 -2.72 -4.60 -0.59
C LEU A 68 -3.90 -4.66 -1.56
N ALA A 69 -5.08 -4.90 -1.05
CA ALA A 69 -6.30 -4.81 -1.83
C ALA A 69 -7.40 -4.11 -1.04
N LEU A 70 -8.38 -3.59 -1.77
CA LEU A 70 -9.60 -3.04 -1.21
C LEU A 70 -10.76 -3.20 -2.19
N TRP A 71 -11.97 -3.03 -1.68
CA TRP A 71 -13.18 -2.97 -2.48
C TRP A 71 -13.64 -1.53 -2.63
N GLU A 72 -13.80 -1.07 -3.87
CA GLU A 72 -14.36 0.24 -4.18
C GLU A 72 -15.81 0.07 -4.63
N ARG A 73 -16.72 0.72 -3.92
CA ARG A 73 -18.17 0.54 -4.15
C ARG A 73 -18.72 1.25 -5.38
N GLY A 74 -17.89 2.02 -6.05
CA GLY A 74 -18.30 2.74 -7.23
C GLY A 74 -19.12 4.00 -6.96
N THR A 75 -19.12 4.48 -5.71
CA THR A 75 -19.82 5.70 -5.31
C THR A 75 -18.82 6.78 -4.85
N GLY A 76 -19.05 8.02 -5.29
CA GLY A 76 -18.22 9.16 -4.89
C GLY A 76 -17.00 9.41 -5.79
N SER A 77 -16.29 10.49 -5.48
CA SER A 77 -15.22 11.03 -6.31
C SER A 77 -13.96 10.15 -6.39
N THR A 78 -13.71 9.30 -5.41
CA THR A 78 -12.59 8.34 -5.46
C THR A 78 -12.74 7.38 -6.62
N ASN A 79 -13.96 6.92 -6.88
CA ASN A 79 -14.26 6.00 -7.98
C ASN A 79 -13.96 6.60 -9.35
N GLU A 80 -14.22 7.89 -9.53
CA GLU A 80 -13.98 8.58 -10.80
C GLU A 80 -12.49 8.76 -11.10
N ASN A 81 -11.67 8.86 -10.06
CA ASN A 81 -10.25 9.17 -10.17
C ASN A 81 -9.34 7.93 -10.09
N LEU A 82 -9.83 6.83 -9.54
CA LEU A 82 -9.05 5.61 -9.34
C LEU A 82 -9.10 4.74 -10.61
N LYS A 83 -7.95 4.58 -11.25
CA LYS A 83 -7.76 3.83 -12.48
C LYS A 83 -6.45 3.06 -12.46
N ASP A 84 -6.25 2.21 -13.46
CA ASP A 84 -4.98 1.51 -13.65
C ASP A 84 -3.82 2.52 -13.70
N GLY A 85 -2.78 2.27 -12.90
CA GLY A 85 -1.63 3.14 -12.78
C GLY A 85 -1.76 4.29 -11.79
N SER A 86 -2.93 4.49 -11.16
CA SER A 86 -3.08 5.52 -10.12
C SER A 86 -2.14 5.29 -8.95
N LYS A 87 -1.46 6.35 -8.51
CA LYS A 87 -0.65 6.32 -7.29
C LYS A 87 -1.55 6.43 -6.08
N VAL A 88 -1.33 5.53 -5.12
CA VAL A 88 -2.16 5.37 -3.92
C VAL A 88 -1.27 5.29 -2.69
N THR A 89 -1.68 5.95 -1.63
CA THR A 89 -1.07 5.79 -0.31
C THR A 89 -2.09 5.17 0.63
N VAL A 90 -1.71 4.08 1.28
CA VAL A 90 -2.49 3.46 2.36
C VAL A 90 -1.82 3.79 3.68
N PHE A 91 -2.57 4.42 4.58
CA PHE A 91 -2.11 4.84 5.89
C PHE A 91 -2.79 4.00 6.96
N LEU A 92 -1.98 3.30 7.77
CA LEU A 92 -2.43 2.57 8.95
C LEU A 92 -1.98 3.30 10.21
N ARG A 93 -2.91 3.50 11.14
CA ARG A 93 -2.59 3.87 12.52
C ARG A 93 -3.28 2.90 13.47
N LYS A 94 -2.49 2.09 14.15
CA LYS A 94 -2.96 1.12 15.16
C LYS A 94 -2.07 1.23 16.40
N PRO A 95 -2.51 1.95 17.44
CA PRO A 95 -1.68 2.22 18.64
C PRO A 95 -1.09 0.97 19.28
N GLN A 96 -1.78 -0.17 19.22
CA GLN A 96 -1.28 -1.45 19.71
C GLN A 96 0.08 -1.85 19.10
N LEU A 97 0.34 -1.47 17.84
CA LEU A 97 1.61 -1.78 17.17
C LEU A 97 2.79 -1.07 17.80
N ARG A 98 2.54 0.09 18.43
CA ARG A 98 3.54 0.77 19.27
C ARG A 98 3.78 -0.01 20.55
N GLU A 99 2.74 -0.45 21.23
CA GLU A 99 2.82 -1.21 22.49
C GLU A 99 3.53 -2.54 22.30
N LEU A 100 3.30 -3.18 21.16
CA LEU A 100 3.98 -4.43 20.76
C LEU A 100 5.43 -4.22 20.28
N GLY A 101 5.90 -2.97 20.15
CA GLY A 101 7.23 -2.66 19.64
C GLY A 101 7.42 -2.90 18.14
N LEU A 102 6.34 -3.17 17.40
CA LEU A 102 6.39 -3.41 15.95
C LEU A 102 6.51 -2.11 15.15
N LEU A 103 5.79 -1.07 15.58
CA LEU A 103 5.85 0.27 15.00
C LEU A 103 5.97 1.31 16.13
N PRO A 104 7.20 1.51 16.66
CA PRO A 104 7.41 2.36 17.85
C PRO A 104 6.95 3.80 17.67
N SER A 105 7.04 4.33 16.46
CA SER A 105 6.60 5.69 16.14
C SER A 105 5.09 5.74 15.90
N GLY A 106 4.32 5.76 16.98
CA GLY A 106 2.87 5.98 16.98
C GLY A 106 2.02 4.83 16.46
N GLY A 107 2.58 3.65 16.21
CA GLY A 107 1.86 2.53 15.60
C GLY A 107 1.44 2.82 14.15
N ILE A 108 2.26 3.56 13.41
CA ILE A 108 1.94 4.08 12.08
C ILE A 108 2.79 3.41 11.01
N ALA A 109 2.13 3.00 9.92
CA ALA A 109 2.74 2.57 8.68
C ALA A 109 2.11 3.29 7.49
N ARG A 110 2.93 3.58 6.47
CA ARG A 110 2.49 4.06 5.16
C ARG A 110 2.94 3.10 4.08
N PHE A 111 2.02 2.78 3.19
CA PHE A 111 2.28 1.96 2.02
C PHE A 111 2.00 2.79 0.78
N TYR A 112 3.01 3.01 -0.04
CA TYR A 112 2.89 3.71 -1.31
C TYR A 112 2.88 2.69 -2.43
N GLY A 113 1.93 2.81 -3.33
CA GLY A 113 1.80 1.83 -4.40
C GLY A 113 1.07 2.34 -5.62
N THR A 114 0.94 1.43 -6.57
CA THR A 114 0.23 1.66 -7.84
C THR A 114 -0.97 0.74 -7.92
N ALA A 115 -2.12 1.32 -8.22
CA ALA A 115 -3.39 0.61 -8.31
C ALA A 115 -3.57 -0.11 -9.65
N LYS A 116 -4.21 -1.27 -9.60
CA LYS A 116 -4.80 -1.97 -10.73
C LYS A 116 -6.26 -2.31 -10.41
N ILE A 117 -7.15 -1.98 -11.35
CA ILE A 117 -8.59 -2.16 -11.19
C ILE A 117 -9.02 -3.50 -11.75
N HIS A 118 -9.80 -4.24 -10.98
CA HIS A 118 -10.36 -5.53 -11.34
C HIS A 118 -11.89 -5.49 -11.23
N LYS A 119 -12.57 -5.51 -12.37
CA LYS A 119 -14.05 -5.51 -12.45
C LYS A 119 -14.63 -6.91 -12.67
N SER A 120 -13.77 -7.90 -12.92
CA SER A 120 -14.12 -9.31 -13.10
C SER A 120 -12.86 -10.18 -12.99
N GLY A 121 -13.05 -11.48 -12.96
CA GLY A 121 -11.96 -12.45 -12.98
C GLY A 121 -11.42 -12.85 -11.61
N PRO A 122 -10.34 -13.66 -11.55
CA PRO A 122 -9.90 -14.32 -10.33
C PRO A 122 -9.54 -13.35 -9.18
N VAL A 123 -8.87 -12.24 -9.48
CA VAL A 123 -8.49 -11.25 -8.45
C VAL A 123 -9.72 -10.55 -7.88
N TYR A 124 -10.65 -10.15 -8.75
CA TYR A 124 -11.93 -9.57 -8.35
C TYR A 124 -12.72 -10.49 -7.44
N ASP A 125 -12.83 -11.78 -7.83
CA ASP A 125 -13.57 -12.79 -7.07
C ASP A 125 -12.90 -13.08 -5.72
N GLU A 126 -11.57 -13.15 -5.69
CA GLU A 126 -10.82 -13.38 -4.45
C GLU A 126 -10.94 -12.21 -3.48
N ILE A 127 -10.84 -10.97 -3.95
CA ILE A 127 -11.03 -9.77 -3.10
C ILE A 127 -12.43 -9.79 -2.50
N TRP A 128 -13.47 -10.04 -3.32
CA TRP A 128 -14.83 -10.12 -2.83
C TRP A 128 -15.02 -11.24 -1.80
N ARG A 129 -14.48 -12.42 -2.07
CA ARG A 129 -14.57 -13.57 -1.18
C ARG A 129 -14.00 -13.28 0.21
N ARG A 130 -12.88 -12.54 0.25
CA ARG A 130 -12.15 -12.20 1.49
C ARG A 130 -12.69 -10.96 2.20
N LEU A 131 -13.62 -10.23 1.60
CA LEU A 131 -14.25 -9.07 2.23
C LEU A 131 -14.96 -9.48 3.52
N ILE A 132 -14.82 -8.63 4.54
CA ILE A 132 -15.55 -8.77 5.79
C ILE A 132 -17.05 -8.52 5.55
N GLU A 133 -17.91 -9.18 6.33
CA GLU A 133 -19.37 -9.10 6.16
C GLU A 133 -19.94 -7.67 6.21
N PRO A 134 -19.47 -6.75 7.10
CA PRO A 134 -19.93 -5.37 7.08
C PRO A 134 -19.68 -4.65 5.75
N GLU A 135 -18.57 -4.95 5.07
CA GLU A 135 -18.26 -4.33 3.78
C GLU A 135 -19.08 -4.94 2.63
N LYS A 136 -19.32 -6.26 2.65
CA LYS A 136 -20.26 -6.92 1.71
C LYS A 136 -21.67 -6.37 1.86
N GLY A 137 -22.10 -6.14 3.08
CA GLY A 137 -23.43 -5.57 3.37
C GLY A 137 -23.63 -4.15 2.83
N ARG A 138 -22.56 -3.43 2.56
CA ARG A 138 -22.61 -2.09 1.94
C ARG A 138 -22.71 -2.11 0.42
N ASP A 139 -22.46 -3.26 -0.20
CA ASP A 139 -22.58 -3.47 -1.65
C ASP A 139 -23.19 -4.85 -1.94
N PRO A 140 -24.44 -5.09 -1.47
CA PRO A 140 -25.06 -6.42 -1.55
C PRO A 140 -25.23 -6.92 -2.98
N ASP A 141 -25.36 -6.00 -3.93
CA ASP A 141 -25.51 -6.31 -5.35
C ASP A 141 -24.16 -6.46 -6.08
N LYS A 142 -23.05 -6.34 -5.35
CA LYS A 142 -21.68 -6.47 -5.88
C LYS A 142 -21.44 -5.57 -7.10
N LYS A 143 -21.85 -4.30 -7.00
CA LYS A 143 -21.73 -3.28 -8.09
C LYS A 143 -20.35 -2.65 -8.17
N GLY A 144 -19.56 -2.75 -7.11
CA GLY A 144 -18.22 -2.21 -7.02
C GLY A 144 -17.18 -3.05 -7.76
N PHE A 145 -15.93 -2.76 -7.47
CA PHE A 145 -14.79 -3.44 -8.07
C PHE A 145 -13.63 -3.61 -7.08
N GLY A 146 -12.77 -4.57 -7.38
CA GLY A 146 -11.55 -4.80 -6.65
C GLY A 146 -10.45 -3.83 -7.08
N VAL A 147 -9.71 -3.32 -6.13
CA VAL A 147 -8.49 -2.53 -6.36
C VAL A 147 -7.32 -3.30 -5.76
N LEU A 148 -6.39 -3.70 -6.61
CA LEU A 148 -5.13 -4.32 -6.20
C LEU A 148 -4.04 -3.25 -6.21
N ILE A 149 -3.32 -3.10 -5.12
CA ILE A 149 -2.28 -2.07 -4.94
C ILE A 149 -0.93 -2.77 -4.80
N LYS A 150 -0.10 -2.69 -5.83
CA LYS A 150 1.29 -3.15 -5.72
C LYS A 150 2.07 -2.16 -4.87
N VAL A 151 2.59 -2.63 -3.75
CA VAL A 151 3.37 -1.81 -2.82
C VAL A 151 4.77 -1.58 -3.39
N GLU A 152 5.14 -0.32 -3.58
CA GLU A 152 6.43 0.10 -4.08
C GLU A 152 7.36 0.54 -2.93
N ARG A 153 6.75 1.03 -1.84
CA ARG A 153 7.46 1.48 -0.65
C ARG A 153 6.57 1.30 0.58
N ALA A 154 7.15 0.81 1.66
CA ALA A 154 6.52 0.75 2.97
C ALA A 154 7.44 1.41 4.00
N GLU A 155 6.90 2.29 4.84
CA GLU A 155 7.68 3.06 5.82
C GLU A 155 6.90 3.32 7.10
N ASP A 156 7.63 3.61 8.19
CA ASP A 156 7.04 4.08 9.44
C ASP A 156 6.74 5.60 9.39
N LEU A 157 6.28 6.16 10.51
CA LEU A 157 5.98 7.60 10.62
C LEU A 157 7.20 8.48 10.30
N GLY A 158 8.39 8.07 10.67
CA GLY A 158 9.63 8.80 10.44
C GLY A 158 10.19 8.68 9.03
N GLY A 159 9.54 7.86 8.17
CA GLY A 159 10.02 7.58 6.82
C GLY A 159 11.06 6.47 6.73
N LYS A 160 11.29 5.73 7.81
CA LYS A 160 12.19 4.58 7.83
C LYS A 160 11.51 3.41 7.10
N PRO A 161 12.19 2.77 6.12
CA PRO A 161 11.66 1.58 5.46
C PRO A 161 11.29 0.48 6.47
N LEU A 162 10.15 -0.18 6.26
CA LEU A 162 9.74 -1.31 7.07
C LEU A 162 10.54 -2.55 6.66
N THR A 163 11.26 -3.12 7.63
CA THR A 163 12.10 -4.32 7.47
C THR A 163 11.73 -5.40 8.48
N LEU A 164 10.54 -5.33 9.03
CA LEU A 164 10.04 -6.30 10.00
C LEU A 164 9.81 -7.66 9.32
N GLU A 165 10.45 -8.71 9.84
CA GLU A 165 10.26 -10.09 9.39
C GLU A 165 9.09 -10.77 10.09
#